data_41fd751b6403597cdf1ba1d218d9e34d
#
_entry.id   41fd751b6403597cdf1ba1d218d9e34d
#
_cell.length_a   1.000
_cell.length_b   1.000
_cell.length_c   1.000
_cell.angle_alpha   90.00
_cell.angle_beta   90.00
_cell.angle_gamma   90.00
#
_symmetry.space_group_name_H-M   'P 1'
#
loop_
_entity.id
_entity.type
_entity.pdbx_description
1 polymer ?
#
loop_
_entity_poly.entity_id
_entity_poly.type
_entity_poly.pdbx_seq_one_letter_code
_entity_poly.pdbx_strand_id
1 'polypeptide(L)'
;MITIPKLEMHVVDACNLRCTGCTHYADHGLRGALELRTGQGWLAAWGRRIDPLRFSLLGGEPLLHPDIAGFLHAVRQTWPRTELRLVSNGLLLPRHPELWPVLADTDAVLTISRHSRAAGYLQRFEPVLRLAQERAADHGVRLEVRDCVDGWYKLYLGAGPAMLPFATADARRSWRACQTKHCLTLRENALWKCPPIAHLPSVAAQHGLDPDGPWRSYLAYQPLDVAATDDAIRRFVGRQDEPICHMCPTELRTFEKSITGAPASW
;
A
#
# COMPACT_ATOMS: atom_id res chain seq x y z
N MET A 1 -7.82 -17.24 16.52
CA MET A 1 -7.36 -16.16 15.60
C MET A 1 -6.88 -14.97 16.40
N ILE A 2 -5.85 -14.30 15.95
CA ILE A 2 -5.26 -13.14 16.61
C ILE A 2 -5.80 -11.87 15.95
N THR A 3 -6.52 -11.05 16.72
CA THR A 3 -7.02 -9.77 16.20
C THR A 3 -5.85 -8.80 16.01
N ILE A 4 -5.78 -8.19 14.80
CA ILE A 4 -4.79 -7.17 14.46
C ILE A 4 -5.48 -5.88 13.98
N PRO A 5 -4.91 -4.69 14.24
CA PRO A 5 -5.59 -3.44 13.92
C PRO A 5 -5.80 -3.23 12.42
N LYS A 6 -4.75 -3.46 11.63
CA LYS A 6 -4.75 -3.23 10.18
C LYS A 6 -3.88 -4.24 9.46
N LEU A 7 -4.29 -4.59 8.26
CA LEU A 7 -3.51 -5.31 7.27
C LEU A 7 -3.74 -4.68 5.91
N GLU A 8 -2.71 -4.63 5.10
CA GLU A 8 -2.84 -4.20 3.71
C GLU A 8 -2.18 -5.20 2.76
N MET A 9 -2.68 -5.27 1.55
CA MET A 9 -2.13 -6.10 0.51
C MET A 9 -2.09 -5.33 -0.81
N HIS A 10 -0.93 -5.34 -1.45
CA HIS A 10 -0.75 -4.80 -2.77
C HIS A 10 -1.07 -5.87 -3.82
N VAL A 11 -2.04 -5.56 -4.67
CA VAL A 11 -2.42 -6.48 -5.77
C VAL A 11 -1.71 -6.13 -7.08
N VAL A 12 -1.11 -4.94 -7.17
CA VAL A 12 -0.35 -4.50 -8.34
C VAL A 12 0.72 -3.50 -7.91
N ASP A 13 1.94 -3.62 -8.44
CA ASP A 13 3.04 -2.71 -8.13
C ASP A 13 3.02 -1.46 -9.04
N ALA A 14 2.41 -1.56 -10.22
CA ALA A 14 2.26 -0.47 -11.18
C ALA A 14 1.27 0.62 -10.74
N CYS A 15 1.50 1.87 -11.14
CA CYS A 15 0.59 2.98 -10.93
C CYS A 15 0.50 3.87 -12.18
N ASN A 16 -0.69 4.41 -12.44
CA ASN A 16 -0.92 5.42 -13.49
C ASN A 16 -0.47 6.84 -13.09
N LEU A 17 0.03 7.00 -11.87
CA LEU A 17 0.69 8.21 -11.37
C LEU A 17 2.12 7.91 -10.94
N ARG A 18 2.99 8.92 -11.02
CA ARG A 18 4.35 8.91 -10.44
C ARG A 18 4.44 10.02 -9.41
N CYS A 19 4.04 9.69 -8.19
CA CYS A 19 4.09 10.62 -7.06
C CYS A 19 5.46 10.56 -6.42
N THR A 20 6.29 11.58 -6.57
CA THR A 20 7.63 11.61 -5.96
C THR A 20 7.57 11.29 -4.47
N GLY A 21 8.37 10.32 -4.02
CA GLY A 21 8.42 9.87 -2.63
C GLY A 21 7.22 9.02 -2.21
N CYS A 22 6.63 8.29 -3.14
CA CYS A 22 5.59 7.32 -2.84
C CYS A 22 6.08 6.29 -1.82
N THR A 23 5.35 6.08 -0.72
CA THR A 23 5.71 5.13 0.32
C THR A 23 5.67 3.66 -0.14
N HIS A 24 5.05 3.41 -1.29
CA HIS A 24 4.94 2.11 -1.96
C HIS A 24 5.88 2.00 -3.17
N TYR A 25 6.75 3.01 -3.37
CA TYR A 25 7.72 3.09 -4.46
C TYR A 25 7.13 3.00 -5.88
N ALA A 26 5.85 3.31 -6.06
CA ALA A 26 5.23 3.28 -7.39
C ALA A 26 5.83 4.31 -8.37
N ASP A 27 6.48 5.38 -7.85
CA ASP A 27 7.23 6.36 -8.62
C ASP A 27 8.53 5.81 -9.22
N HIS A 28 9.01 4.65 -8.75
CA HIS A 28 10.18 3.96 -9.29
C HIS A 28 9.88 3.13 -10.55
N GLY A 29 8.62 3.10 -11.01
CA GLY A 29 8.25 2.37 -12.22
C GLY A 29 8.19 0.86 -12.03
N LEU A 30 7.95 0.40 -10.82
CA LEU A 30 7.70 -1.01 -10.53
C LEU A 30 6.53 -1.53 -11.38
N ARG A 31 6.62 -2.78 -11.78
CA ARG A 31 5.62 -3.48 -12.58
C ARG A 31 5.33 -4.84 -11.96
N GLY A 32 4.17 -5.36 -12.29
CA GLY A 32 3.72 -6.67 -11.84
C GLY A 32 2.34 -6.58 -11.21
N ALA A 33 1.60 -7.66 -11.34
CA ALA A 33 0.31 -7.87 -10.70
C ALA A 33 0.34 -9.21 -9.97
N LEU A 34 -0.25 -9.26 -8.79
CA LEU A 34 -0.41 -10.47 -8.02
C LEU A 34 -1.50 -11.32 -8.67
N GLU A 35 -1.18 -12.53 -9.12
CA GLU A 35 -2.20 -13.44 -9.63
C GLU A 35 -3.27 -13.70 -8.55
N LEU A 36 -4.56 -13.64 -8.94
CA LEU A 36 -5.67 -13.80 -8.00
C LEU A 36 -5.59 -15.11 -7.20
N ARG A 37 -5.31 -16.23 -7.86
CA ARG A 37 -5.19 -17.54 -7.21
C ARG A 37 -4.07 -17.56 -6.16
N THR A 38 -2.94 -16.96 -6.46
CA THR A 38 -1.82 -16.82 -5.52
C THR A 38 -2.22 -15.99 -4.31
N GLY A 39 -2.85 -14.83 -4.53
CA GLY A 39 -3.37 -13.98 -3.46
C GLY A 39 -4.43 -14.68 -2.60
N GLN A 40 -5.35 -15.42 -3.21
CA GLN A 40 -6.33 -16.25 -2.49
C GLN A 40 -5.65 -17.29 -1.58
N GLY A 41 -4.57 -17.89 -2.04
CA GLY A 41 -3.76 -18.81 -1.23
C GLY A 41 -3.19 -18.12 0.02
N TRP A 42 -2.66 -16.90 -0.11
CA TRP A 42 -2.16 -16.11 1.03
C TRP A 42 -3.28 -15.74 2.00
N LEU A 43 -4.41 -15.27 1.48
CA LEU A 43 -5.59 -14.93 2.28
C LEU A 43 -6.09 -16.13 3.07
N ALA A 44 -6.23 -17.31 2.42
CA ALA A 44 -6.67 -18.52 3.07
C ALA A 44 -5.70 -19.02 4.16
N ALA A 45 -4.38 -18.88 3.94
CA ALA A 45 -3.36 -19.25 4.91
C ALA A 45 -3.42 -18.36 6.15
N TRP A 46 -3.43 -17.06 5.97
CA TRP A 46 -3.48 -16.08 7.06
C TRP A 46 -4.85 -15.95 7.71
N GLY A 47 -5.94 -16.20 6.96
CA GLY A 47 -7.31 -16.17 7.47
C GLY A 47 -7.59 -17.17 8.60
N ARG A 48 -6.75 -18.21 8.72
CA ARG A 48 -6.80 -19.16 9.86
C ARG A 48 -6.02 -18.69 11.09
N ARG A 49 -5.22 -17.65 10.95
CA ARG A 49 -4.27 -17.20 11.97
C ARG A 49 -4.63 -15.85 12.58
N ILE A 50 -5.03 -14.90 11.74
CA ILE A 50 -5.29 -13.51 12.13
C ILE A 50 -6.68 -13.06 11.71
N ASP A 51 -7.20 -12.04 12.41
CA ASP A 51 -8.47 -11.36 12.14
C ASP A 51 -8.22 -9.84 12.11
N PRO A 52 -7.99 -9.24 10.94
CA PRO A 52 -7.75 -7.81 10.84
C PRO A 52 -9.05 -7.03 11.04
N LEU A 53 -9.03 -6.03 11.93
CA LEU A 53 -10.15 -5.10 12.09
C LEU A 53 -10.39 -4.29 10.82
N ARG A 54 -9.31 -3.95 10.12
CA ARG A 54 -9.34 -3.29 8.81
C ARG A 54 -8.40 -3.98 7.84
N PHE A 55 -8.89 -4.23 6.63
CA PHE A 55 -8.10 -4.73 5.52
C PHE A 55 -8.15 -3.75 4.35
N SER A 56 -6.99 -3.37 3.82
CA SER A 56 -6.91 -2.47 2.66
C SER A 56 -6.34 -3.21 1.45
N LEU A 57 -7.13 -3.31 0.39
CA LEU A 57 -6.63 -3.64 -0.93
C LEU A 57 -6.13 -2.36 -1.59
N LEU A 58 -4.90 -2.39 -2.05
CA LEU A 58 -4.25 -1.27 -2.69
C LEU A 58 -3.12 -1.78 -3.61
N GLY A 59 -2.23 -0.90 -4.02
CA GLY A 59 -1.08 -1.24 -4.85
C GLY A 59 -0.32 0.03 -5.19
N GLY A 60 0.27 0.08 -6.37
CA GLY A 60 0.50 1.34 -7.03
C GLY A 60 -0.85 2.00 -7.31
N GLU A 61 -1.60 1.44 -8.28
CA GLU A 61 -3.02 1.76 -8.47
C GLU A 61 -3.81 0.45 -8.65
N PRO A 62 -4.67 0.05 -7.70
CA PRO A 62 -5.35 -1.25 -7.74
C PRO A 62 -6.30 -1.40 -8.94
N LEU A 63 -6.82 -0.31 -9.49
CA LEU A 63 -7.67 -0.34 -10.68
C LEU A 63 -6.92 -0.69 -11.99
N LEU A 64 -5.61 -0.88 -11.93
CA LEU A 64 -4.84 -1.49 -13.02
C LEU A 64 -4.88 -3.03 -12.96
N HIS A 65 -5.36 -3.60 -11.86
CA HIS A 65 -5.44 -5.05 -11.74
C HIS A 65 -6.67 -5.60 -12.46
N PRO A 66 -6.54 -6.59 -13.36
CA PRO A 66 -7.67 -7.11 -14.14
C PRO A 66 -8.74 -7.79 -13.27
N ASP A 67 -8.34 -8.41 -12.15
CA ASP A 67 -9.22 -9.17 -11.26
C ASP A 67 -9.42 -8.51 -9.89
N ILE A 68 -9.49 -7.17 -9.82
CA ILE A 68 -9.68 -6.46 -8.56
C ILE A 68 -10.98 -6.87 -7.85
N ALA A 69 -12.03 -7.16 -8.61
CA ALA A 69 -13.30 -7.67 -8.10
C ALA A 69 -13.13 -9.01 -7.38
N GLY A 70 -12.37 -9.94 -7.98
CA GLY A 70 -12.05 -11.24 -7.38
C GLY A 70 -11.29 -11.09 -6.04
N PHE A 71 -10.39 -10.12 -5.92
CA PHE A 71 -9.71 -9.83 -4.66
C PHE A 71 -10.66 -9.29 -3.59
N LEU A 72 -11.58 -8.39 -3.93
CA LEU A 72 -12.59 -7.89 -2.99
C LEU A 72 -13.42 -9.04 -2.42
N HIS A 73 -13.94 -9.92 -3.27
CA HIS A 73 -14.68 -11.11 -2.84
C HIS A 73 -13.82 -12.04 -1.99
N ALA A 74 -12.57 -12.31 -2.38
CA ALA A 74 -11.68 -13.22 -1.65
C ALA A 74 -11.39 -12.69 -0.23
N VAL A 75 -11.16 -11.40 -0.06
CA VAL A 75 -10.96 -10.79 1.27
C VAL A 75 -12.24 -10.89 2.10
N ARG A 76 -13.42 -10.55 1.52
CA ARG A 76 -14.70 -10.62 2.23
C ARG A 76 -15.04 -12.04 2.67
N GLN A 77 -14.75 -13.05 1.84
CA GLN A 77 -14.94 -14.47 2.19
C GLN A 77 -13.98 -14.88 3.31
N THR A 78 -12.74 -14.42 3.29
CA THR A 78 -11.73 -14.77 4.30
C THR A 78 -12.02 -14.14 5.66
N TRP A 79 -12.38 -12.86 5.67
CA TRP A 79 -12.68 -12.07 6.88
C TRP A 79 -14.03 -11.35 6.75
N PRO A 80 -15.15 -12.04 7.05
CA PRO A 80 -16.48 -11.49 6.84
C PRO A 80 -16.81 -10.22 7.61
N ARG A 81 -16.10 -9.98 8.72
CA ARG A 81 -16.35 -8.82 9.63
C ARG A 81 -15.33 -7.70 9.51
N THR A 82 -14.28 -7.87 8.71
CA THR A 82 -13.27 -6.83 8.54
C THR A 82 -13.85 -5.59 7.85
N GLU A 83 -13.41 -4.41 8.23
CA GLU A 83 -13.64 -3.21 7.43
C GLU A 83 -12.78 -3.31 6.17
N LEU A 84 -13.39 -3.78 5.08
CA LEU A 84 -12.71 -3.91 3.79
C LEU A 84 -12.65 -2.56 3.10
N ARG A 85 -11.47 -2.19 2.61
CA ARG A 85 -11.22 -0.93 1.87
C ARG A 85 -10.55 -1.21 0.54
N LEU A 86 -11.04 -0.57 -0.51
CA LEU A 86 -10.31 -0.38 -1.76
C LEU A 86 -9.73 1.03 -1.77
N VAL A 87 -8.40 1.14 -1.80
CA VAL A 87 -7.71 2.45 -1.76
C VAL A 87 -7.13 2.75 -3.14
N SER A 88 -7.66 3.78 -3.81
CA SER A 88 -7.34 4.14 -5.20
C SER A 88 -7.08 5.65 -5.33
N ASN A 89 -6.36 6.07 -6.37
CA ASN A 89 -6.32 7.47 -6.78
C ASN A 89 -7.60 7.90 -7.56
N GLY A 90 -8.46 6.97 -7.90
CA GLY A 90 -9.77 7.16 -8.51
C GLY A 90 -9.77 7.41 -10.02
N LEU A 91 -8.64 7.83 -10.61
CA LEU A 91 -8.61 8.31 -12.02
C LEU A 91 -9.03 7.26 -13.06
N LEU A 92 -9.04 5.99 -12.69
CA LEU A 92 -9.45 4.90 -13.58
C LEU A 92 -10.89 4.42 -13.35
N LEU A 93 -11.61 4.93 -12.35
CA LEU A 93 -12.99 4.54 -12.05
C LEU A 93 -13.96 4.58 -13.26
N PRO A 94 -13.85 5.56 -14.18
CA PRO A 94 -14.70 5.56 -15.37
C PRO A 94 -14.54 4.34 -16.29
N ARG A 95 -13.45 3.59 -16.15
CA ARG A 95 -13.16 2.36 -16.91
C ARG A 95 -13.68 1.09 -16.24
N HIS A 96 -14.23 1.22 -15.01
CA HIS A 96 -14.65 0.10 -14.15
C HIS A 96 -16.10 0.24 -13.69
N PRO A 97 -17.09 0.35 -14.59
CA PRO A 97 -18.49 0.44 -14.20
C PRO A 97 -18.98 -0.79 -13.44
N GLU A 98 -18.39 -1.95 -13.71
CA GLU A 98 -18.65 -3.23 -13.05
C GLU A 98 -18.21 -3.28 -11.58
N LEU A 99 -17.38 -2.35 -11.14
CA LEU A 99 -16.86 -2.34 -9.77
C LEU A 99 -17.91 -1.94 -8.73
N TRP A 100 -18.88 -1.09 -9.10
CA TRP A 100 -19.85 -0.54 -8.14
C TRP A 100 -20.74 -1.61 -7.48
N PRO A 101 -21.37 -2.53 -8.23
CA PRO A 101 -22.09 -3.64 -7.59
C PRO A 101 -21.18 -4.54 -6.75
N VAL A 102 -19.91 -4.74 -7.13
CA VAL A 102 -18.96 -5.53 -6.33
C VAL A 102 -18.60 -4.85 -5.02
N LEU A 103 -18.40 -3.53 -5.01
CA LEU A 103 -18.16 -2.77 -3.79
C LEU A 103 -19.36 -2.84 -2.84
N ALA A 104 -20.58 -2.75 -3.36
CA ALA A 104 -21.80 -2.90 -2.58
C ALA A 104 -21.95 -4.32 -2.01
N ASP A 105 -21.80 -5.36 -2.84
CA ASP A 105 -21.91 -6.77 -2.44
C ASP A 105 -20.88 -7.16 -1.38
N THR A 106 -19.68 -6.63 -1.50
CA THR A 106 -18.59 -6.89 -0.54
C THR A 106 -18.60 -5.93 0.66
N ASP A 107 -19.56 -5.02 0.78
CA ASP A 107 -19.58 -3.94 1.78
C ASP A 107 -18.21 -3.25 1.91
N ALA A 108 -17.55 -3.01 0.78
CA ALA A 108 -16.24 -2.39 0.77
C ALA A 108 -16.35 -0.86 0.77
N VAL A 109 -15.51 -0.20 1.55
CA VAL A 109 -15.35 1.25 1.51
C VAL A 109 -14.43 1.61 0.35
N LEU A 110 -14.91 2.43 -0.58
CA LEU A 110 -14.04 3.03 -1.60
C LEU A 110 -13.36 4.26 -0.98
N THR A 111 -12.05 4.22 -0.86
CA THR A 111 -11.25 5.36 -0.39
C THR A 111 -10.51 5.96 -1.58
N ILE A 112 -10.88 7.19 -1.95
CA ILE A 112 -10.23 7.94 -3.05
C ILE A 112 -9.21 8.89 -2.46
N SER A 113 -7.95 8.77 -2.92
CA SER A 113 -6.84 9.61 -2.49
C SER A 113 -6.62 10.75 -3.48
N ARG A 114 -6.84 12.00 -3.06
CA ARG A 114 -6.48 13.18 -3.83
C ARG A 114 -5.00 13.49 -3.60
N HIS A 115 -4.21 13.46 -4.67
CA HIS A 115 -2.76 13.54 -4.58
C HIS A 115 -2.18 14.94 -4.88
N SER A 116 -2.95 15.86 -5.48
CA SER A 116 -2.46 17.20 -5.82
C SER A 116 -3.59 18.24 -5.81
N ARG A 117 -3.20 19.51 -5.65
CA ARG A 117 -4.04 20.69 -5.85
C ARG A 117 -3.70 21.45 -7.14
N ALA A 118 -2.75 20.95 -7.94
CA ALA A 118 -2.39 21.57 -9.21
C ALA A 118 -3.59 21.54 -10.17
N ALA A 119 -3.81 22.65 -10.89
CA ALA A 119 -4.97 22.82 -11.77
C ALA A 119 -5.11 21.68 -12.79
N GLY A 120 -4.03 21.27 -13.44
CA GLY A 120 -4.06 20.18 -14.42
C GLY A 120 -4.38 18.80 -13.82
N TYR A 121 -4.07 18.58 -12.54
CA TYR A 121 -4.51 17.37 -11.82
C TYR A 121 -6.00 17.46 -11.49
N LEU A 122 -6.46 18.59 -10.94
CA LEU A 122 -7.85 18.80 -10.55
C LEU A 122 -8.80 18.72 -11.74
N GLN A 123 -8.43 19.24 -12.91
CA GLN A 123 -9.21 19.09 -14.14
C GLN A 123 -9.55 17.63 -14.48
N ARG A 124 -8.66 16.68 -14.16
CA ARG A 124 -8.89 15.25 -14.37
C ARG A 124 -9.59 14.60 -13.18
N PHE A 125 -9.28 15.04 -11.98
CA PHE A 125 -9.74 14.42 -10.73
C PHE A 125 -11.19 14.79 -10.38
N GLU A 126 -11.56 16.07 -10.51
CA GLU A 126 -12.90 16.56 -10.10
C GLU A 126 -14.07 15.89 -10.87
N PRO A 127 -13.99 15.67 -12.20
CA PRO A 127 -15.06 14.93 -12.90
C PRO A 127 -15.18 13.49 -12.40
N VAL A 128 -14.06 12.83 -12.12
CA VAL A 128 -14.05 11.45 -11.59
C VAL A 128 -14.58 11.39 -10.18
N LEU A 129 -14.27 12.37 -9.34
CA LEU A 129 -14.81 12.45 -7.99
C LEU A 129 -16.34 12.61 -8.01
N ARG A 130 -16.87 13.48 -8.87
CA ARG A 130 -18.34 13.63 -9.02
C ARG A 130 -18.98 12.32 -9.47
N LEU A 131 -18.45 11.68 -10.51
CA LEU A 131 -18.91 10.36 -10.93
C LEU A 131 -18.90 9.35 -9.78
N ALA A 132 -17.83 9.32 -9.00
CA ALA A 132 -17.71 8.41 -7.87
C ALA A 132 -18.75 8.70 -6.78
N GLN A 133 -19.05 9.95 -6.50
CA GLN A 133 -20.10 10.36 -5.55
C GLN A 133 -21.50 9.93 -6.02
N GLU A 134 -21.81 10.16 -7.29
CA GLU A 134 -23.08 9.74 -7.91
C GLU A 134 -23.25 8.22 -7.85
N ARG A 135 -22.25 7.49 -8.35
CA ARG A 135 -22.31 6.04 -8.38
C ARG A 135 -22.31 5.39 -6.98
N ALA A 136 -21.55 5.97 -6.05
CA ALA A 136 -21.56 5.49 -4.67
C ALA A 136 -22.95 5.65 -4.03
N ALA A 137 -23.65 6.77 -4.30
CA ALA A 137 -25.01 6.98 -3.85
C ALA A 137 -26.00 5.99 -4.51
N ASP A 138 -25.90 5.80 -5.84
CA ASP A 138 -26.78 4.91 -6.61
C ASP A 138 -26.68 3.44 -6.12
N HIS A 139 -25.47 3.00 -5.72
CA HIS A 139 -25.22 1.62 -5.29
C HIS A 139 -25.16 1.43 -3.77
N GLY A 140 -25.33 2.49 -2.96
CA GLY A 140 -25.20 2.41 -1.51
C GLY A 140 -23.77 2.12 -1.01
N VAL A 141 -22.74 2.47 -1.81
CA VAL A 141 -21.33 2.26 -1.48
C VAL A 141 -20.84 3.37 -0.55
N ARG A 142 -20.13 3.00 0.50
CA ARG A 142 -19.46 3.97 1.36
C ARG A 142 -18.23 4.56 0.65
N LEU A 143 -18.25 5.88 0.44
CA LEU A 143 -17.15 6.61 -0.20
C LEU A 143 -16.44 7.50 0.81
N GLU A 144 -15.13 7.39 0.88
CA GLU A 144 -14.27 8.30 1.63
C GLU A 144 -13.30 9.01 0.69
N VAL A 145 -13.15 10.32 0.84
CA VAL A 145 -12.12 11.08 0.13
C VAL A 145 -11.03 11.46 1.10
N ARG A 146 -9.80 11.11 0.76
CA ARG A 146 -8.63 11.38 1.58
C ARG A 146 -7.73 12.41 0.89
N ASP A 147 -7.45 13.51 1.58
CA ASP A 147 -6.49 14.49 1.08
C ASP A 147 -5.05 14.03 1.41
N CYS A 148 -4.31 13.68 0.37
CA CYS A 148 -2.93 13.21 0.45
C CYS A 148 -1.95 14.24 -0.16
N VAL A 149 -2.30 15.52 -0.15
CA VAL A 149 -1.50 16.59 -0.76
C VAL A 149 -0.41 17.08 0.18
N ASP A 150 -0.76 17.25 1.44
CA ASP A 150 0.14 17.79 2.45
C ASP A 150 0.82 16.66 3.23
N GLY A 151 2.06 16.88 3.66
CA GLY A 151 2.77 15.93 4.52
C GLY A 151 3.52 14.81 3.79
N TRP A 152 3.87 14.98 2.52
CA TRP A 152 4.76 14.05 1.81
C TRP A 152 6.20 14.25 2.24
N TYR A 153 6.89 13.14 2.45
CA TYR A 153 8.28 13.09 2.84
C TYR A 153 8.95 11.87 2.22
N LYS A 154 10.22 12.02 1.87
CA LYS A 154 11.00 10.88 1.35
C LYS A 154 11.41 9.96 2.50
N LEU A 155 11.35 8.66 2.23
CA LEU A 155 11.83 7.60 3.13
C LEU A 155 13.28 7.19 2.86
N TYR A 156 13.93 7.84 1.91
CA TYR A 156 15.30 7.58 1.49
C TYR A 156 15.93 8.87 0.97
N LEU A 157 17.26 8.89 0.92
CA LEU A 157 18.04 9.96 0.32
C LEU A 157 18.33 9.63 -1.15
N GLY A 158 18.64 10.63 -1.96
CA GLY A 158 18.98 10.44 -3.37
C GLY A 158 17.77 10.02 -4.25
N ALA A 159 18.05 9.34 -5.35
CA ALA A 159 17.06 8.84 -6.30
C ALA A 159 17.63 7.72 -7.18
N GLY A 160 16.78 6.81 -7.65
CA GLY A 160 17.16 5.72 -8.55
C GLY A 160 18.33 4.89 -8.00
N PRO A 161 19.36 4.61 -8.81
CA PRO A 161 20.54 3.83 -8.36
C PRO A 161 21.35 4.50 -7.24
N ALA A 162 21.19 5.83 -7.06
CA ALA A 162 21.88 6.59 -6.00
C ALA A 162 21.03 6.71 -4.72
N MET A 163 20.01 5.89 -4.56
CA MET A 163 19.23 5.83 -3.32
C MET A 163 20.07 5.36 -2.14
N LEU A 164 19.92 6.02 -1.01
CA LEU A 164 20.56 5.66 0.26
C LEU A 164 19.50 5.65 1.39
N PRO A 165 19.62 4.74 2.37
CA PRO A 165 18.84 4.83 3.59
C PRO A 165 19.26 6.07 4.38
N PHE A 166 18.39 6.57 5.26
CA PHE A 166 18.78 7.63 6.19
C PHE A 166 19.82 7.13 7.21
N ALA A 167 19.83 5.83 7.49
CA ALA A 167 20.75 5.19 8.44
C ALA A 167 20.85 5.97 9.78
N THR A 168 19.68 6.33 10.32
CA THR A 168 19.60 7.12 11.56
C THR A 168 20.09 6.31 12.76
N ALA A 169 20.54 6.99 13.81
CA ALA A 169 20.99 6.33 15.04
C ALA A 169 19.82 6.02 16.02
N ASP A 170 18.59 6.46 15.74
CA ASP A 170 17.44 6.37 16.66
C ASP A 170 16.21 5.78 15.96
N ALA A 171 16.11 4.46 15.97
CA ALA A 171 14.99 3.71 15.42
C ALA A 171 13.64 4.12 16.05
N ARG A 172 13.65 4.41 17.37
CA ARG A 172 12.43 4.79 18.09
C ARG A 172 11.91 6.16 17.66
N ARG A 173 12.81 7.12 17.43
CA ARG A 173 12.43 8.46 16.91
C ARG A 173 11.91 8.35 15.48
N SER A 174 12.59 7.57 14.61
CA SER A 174 12.11 7.28 13.26
C SER A 174 10.72 6.61 13.29
N TRP A 175 10.51 5.62 14.17
CA TRP A 175 9.20 4.97 14.32
C TRP A 175 8.12 5.96 14.79
N ARG A 176 8.41 6.82 15.78
CA ARG A 176 7.45 7.84 16.26
C ARG A 176 7.02 8.79 15.15
N ALA A 177 7.95 9.23 14.32
CA ALA A 177 7.69 10.09 13.16
C ALA A 177 6.95 9.38 12.02
N CYS A 178 7.03 8.04 11.93
CA CYS A 178 6.56 7.27 10.79
C CYS A 178 5.03 7.31 10.64
N GLN A 179 4.54 7.62 9.44
CA GLN A 179 3.10 7.61 9.13
C GLN A 179 2.58 6.21 8.75
N THR A 180 3.49 5.27 8.39
CA THR A 180 3.14 3.89 8.04
C THR A 180 3.39 2.88 9.15
N LYS A 181 3.69 3.33 10.37
CA LYS A 181 4.07 2.48 11.52
C LYS A 181 3.06 1.41 11.94
N HIS A 182 1.83 1.54 11.49
CA HIS A 182 0.76 0.58 11.78
C HIS A 182 0.22 -0.12 10.52
N CYS A 183 0.94 -0.02 9.40
CA CYS A 183 0.54 -0.62 8.12
C CYS A 183 1.30 -1.94 7.91
N LEU A 184 0.88 -3.01 8.62
CA LEU A 184 1.37 -4.35 8.30
C LEU A 184 0.99 -4.70 6.87
N THR A 185 1.93 -5.25 6.12
CA THR A 185 1.76 -5.58 4.71
C THR A 185 1.84 -7.08 4.49
N LEU A 186 0.81 -7.67 3.87
CA LEU A 186 0.84 -9.05 3.40
C LEU A 186 1.46 -9.07 2.00
N ARG A 187 2.64 -9.67 1.87
CA ARG A 187 3.35 -9.85 0.61
C ARG A 187 4.13 -11.16 0.64
N GLU A 188 4.12 -11.89 -0.47
CA GLU A 188 4.84 -13.18 -0.62
C GLU A 188 4.49 -14.18 0.50
N ASN A 189 3.20 -14.25 0.84
CA ASN A 189 2.66 -15.09 1.91
C ASN A 189 3.27 -14.83 3.31
N ALA A 190 3.87 -13.68 3.55
CA ALA A 190 4.48 -13.29 4.81
C ALA A 190 3.96 -11.92 5.30
N LEU A 191 4.01 -11.68 6.60
CA LEU A 191 3.70 -10.37 7.18
C LEU A 191 4.98 -9.54 7.27
N TRP A 192 4.96 -8.40 6.59
CA TRP A 192 6.00 -7.39 6.64
C TRP A 192 5.62 -6.28 7.60
N LYS A 193 6.62 -5.69 8.24
CA LYS A 193 6.42 -4.63 9.22
C LYS A 193 5.73 -3.38 8.67
N CYS A 194 6.05 -3.02 7.45
CA CYS A 194 5.50 -1.84 6.78
C CYS A 194 5.71 -1.92 5.25
N PRO A 195 4.97 -1.13 4.44
CA PRO A 195 5.13 -1.12 2.99
C PRO A 195 6.56 -0.83 2.51
N PRO A 196 7.28 0.18 3.05
CA PRO A 196 8.63 0.46 2.56
C PRO A 196 9.58 -0.72 2.62
N ILE A 197 9.55 -1.51 3.70
CA ILE A 197 10.43 -2.68 3.80
C ILE A 197 9.93 -3.84 2.93
N ALA A 198 8.60 -3.98 2.78
CA ALA A 198 8.01 -5.04 1.95
C ALA A 198 8.33 -4.87 0.46
N HIS A 199 8.48 -3.63 -0.01
CA HIS A 199 8.75 -3.33 -1.42
C HIS A 199 10.22 -3.01 -1.71
N LEU A 200 11.06 -2.87 -0.68
CA LEU A 200 12.49 -2.57 -0.84
C LEU A 200 13.23 -3.58 -1.75
N PRO A 201 13.01 -4.91 -1.65
CA PRO A 201 13.66 -5.86 -2.55
C PRO A 201 13.35 -5.61 -4.03
N SER A 202 12.11 -5.27 -4.36
CA SER A 202 11.70 -4.96 -5.74
C SER A 202 12.37 -3.69 -6.25
N VAL A 203 12.47 -2.66 -5.39
CA VAL A 203 13.17 -1.40 -5.74
C VAL A 203 14.67 -1.63 -5.91
N ALA A 204 15.28 -2.43 -5.03
CA ALA A 204 16.69 -2.78 -5.12
C ALA A 204 17.01 -3.49 -6.44
N ALA A 205 16.17 -4.47 -6.82
CA ALA A 205 16.31 -5.17 -8.09
C ALA A 205 16.11 -4.23 -9.29
N GLN A 206 15.09 -3.33 -9.24
CA GLN A 206 14.79 -2.37 -10.31
C GLN A 206 15.97 -1.41 -10.59
N HIS A 207 16.70 -1.01 -9.56
CA HIS A 207 17.78 -0.04 -9.67
C HIS A 207 19.17 -0.65 -9.59
N GLY A 208 19.30 -1.97 -9.43
CA GLY A 208 20.58 -2.64 -9.28
C GLY A 208 21.35 -2.14 -8.04
N LEU A 209 20.63 -1.94 -6.91
CA LEU A 209 21.28 -1.50 -5.68
C LEU A 209 22.22 -2.59 -5.18
N ASP A 210 23.41 -2.18 -4.74
CA ASP A 210 24.40 -3.11 -4.19
C ASP A 210 23.85 -3.83 -2.94
N PRO A 211 23.70 -5.16 -2.97
CA PRO A 211 23.18 -5.92 -1.84
C PRO A 211 24.12 -5.92 -0.63
N ASP A 212 25.42 -5.66 -0.84
CA ASP A 212 26.42 -5.53 0.22
C ASP A 212 26.66 -4.07 0.64
N GLY A 213 25.98 -3.14 -0.02
CA GLY A 213 26.06 -1.71 0.23
C GLY A 213 25.23 -1.23 1.43
N PRO A 214 24.90 0.07 1.47
CA PRO A 214 24.17 0.70 2.59
C PRO A 214 22.78 0.09 2.90
N TRP A 215 22.19 -0.63 1.94
CA TRP A 215 20.88 -1.28 2.08
C TRP A 215 20.95 -2.70 2.65
N ARG A 216 22.16 -3.29 2.80
CA ARG A 216 22.36 -4.69 3.19
C ARG A 216 21.53 -5.13 4.40
N SER A 217 21.61 -4.39 5.51
CA SER A 217 20.91 -4.76 6.74
C SER A 217 19.38 -4.72 6.60
N TYR A 218 18.86 -3.87 5.73
CA TYR A 218 17.43 -3.72 5.46
C TYR A 218 16.93 -4.77 4.45
N LEU A 219 17.71 -5.09 3.43
CA LEU A 219 17.42 -6.16 2.49
C LEU A 219 17.46 -7.55 3.14
N ALA A 220 18.24 -7.70 4.23
CA ALA A 220 18.29 -8.92 5.03
C ALA A 220 17.08 -9.07 6.00
N TYR A 221 16.12 -8.14 6.01
CA TYR A 221 14.95 -8.23 6.88
C TYR A 221 14.15 -9.48 6.62
N GLN A 222 13.82 -10.21 7.69
CA GLN A 222 13.01 -11.41 7.61
C GLN A 222 11.56 -11.07 8.02
N PRO A 223 10.60 -11.12 7.09
CA PRO A 223 9.19 -10.98 7.41
C PRO A 223 8.71 -12.17 8.24
N LEU A 224 7.56 -12.05 8.87
CA LEU A 224 6.99 -13.13 9.65
C LEU A 224 6.33 -14.16 8.73
N ASP A 225 6.81 -15.38 8.79
CA ASP A 225 6.24 -16.52 8.06
C ASP A 225 4.88 -16.96 8.63
N VAL A 226 4.00 -17.47 7.79
CA VAL A 226 2.67 -17.98 8.17
C VAL A 226 2.72 -19.17 9.13
N ALA A 227 3.80 -19.95 9.11
CA ALA A 227 4.03 -21.06 10.03
C ALA A 227 4.50 -20.64 11.43
N ALA A 228 4.77 -19.32 11.64
CA ALA A 228 5.19 -18.81 12.94
C ALA A 228 4.17 -19.15 14.05
N THR A 229 4.64 -19.30 15.29
CA THR A 229 3.76 -19.54 16.43
C THR A 229 2.86 -18.33 16.72
N ASP A 230 1.73 -18.55 17.38
CA ASP A 230 0.81 -17.48 17.77
C ASP A 230 1.49 -16.41 18.63
N ASP A 231 2.41 -16.82 19.50
CA ASP A 231 3.20 -15.89 20.31
C ASP A 231 4.17 -15.07 19.46
N ALA A 232 4.74 -15.66 18.43
CA ALA A 232 5.57 -14.91 17.48
C ALA A 232 4.74 -13.89 16.70
N ILE A 233 3.52 -14.23 16.28
CA ILE A 233 2.59 -13.31 15.64
C ILE A 233 2.25 -12.14 16.57
N ARG A 234 1.85 -12.42 17.84
CA ARG A 234 1.54 -11.37 18.82
C ARG A 234 2.72 -10.44 19.07
N ARG A 235 3.92 -11.00 19.26
CA ARG A 235 5.14 -10.21 19.42
C ARG A 235 5.43 -9.35 18.18
N PHE A 236 5.30 -9.91 16.99
CA PHE A 236 5.55 -9.19 15.74
C PHE A 236 4.59 -8.00 15.57
N VAL A 237 3.29 -8.22 15.78
CA VAL A 237 2.26 -7.18 15.69
C VAL A 237 2.47 -6.09 16.75
N GLY A 238 2.83 -6.50 17.98
CA GLY A 238 3.03 -5.58 19.11
C GLY A 238 4.33 -4.80 19.09
N ARG A 239 5.32 -5.16 18.25
CA ARG A 239 6.56 -4.40 18.16
C ARG A 239 6.30 -2.98 17.67
N GLN A 240 6.85 -2.00 18.36
CA GLN A 240 6.71 -0.60 17.99
C GLN A 240 7.87 -0.13 17.13
N ASP A 241 9.08 -0.34 17.58
CA ASP A 241 10.31 0.04 16.91
C ASP A 241 11.20 -1.21 16.67
N GLU A 242 11.81 -1.26 15.53
CA GLU A 242 12.71 -2.32 15.13
C GLU A 242 13.99 -1.71 14.51
N PRO A 243 15.10 -2.45 14.46
CA PRO A 243 16.32 -1.95 13.82
C PRO A 243 16.11 -1.44 12.39
N ILE A 244 15.15 -2.00 11.63
CA ILE A 244 14.84 -1.52 10.29
C ILE A 244 14.29 -0.09 10.26
N CYS A 245 13.75 0.43 11.36
CA CYS A 245 13.28 1.82 11.42
C CYS A 245 14.42 2.84 11.26
N HIS A 246 15.69 2.43 11.45
CA HIS A 246 16.86 3.26 11.11
C HIS A 246 16.92 3.62 9.62
N MET A 247 16.26 2.85 8.75
CA MET A 247 16.17 3.16 7.33
C MET A 247 15.51 4.51 7.05
N CYS A 248 14.57 4.92 7.90
CA CYS A 248 13.70 6.08 7.70
C CYS A 248 14.17 7.31 8.50
N PRO A 249 13.72 8.53 8.13
CA PRO A 249 14.11 9.75 8.84
C PRO A 249 13.54 9.79 10.26
N THR A 250 14.27 10.46 11.17
CA THR A 250 13.80 10.76 12.53
C THR A 250 12.86 11.96 12.60
N GLU A 251 12.85 12.78 11.55
CA GLU A 251 12.00 13.95 11.37
C GLU A 251 11.47 13.97 9.95
N LEU A 252 10.17 14.23 9.83
CA LEU A 252 9.54 14.33 8.51
C LEU A 252 9.78 15.73 7.95
N ARG A 253 10.56 15.80 6.88
CA ARG A 253 10.72 17.03 6.11
C ARG A 253 9.80 16.93 4.90
N THR A 254 8.76 17.76 4.90
CA THR A 254 7.85 17.85 3.76
C THR A 254 8.58 18.47 2.57
N PHE A 255 8.21 18.03 1.39
CA PHE A 255 8.70 18.58 0.13
C PHE A 255 7.53 18.78 -0.83
N GLU A 256 7.70 19.66 -1.80
CA GLU A 256 6.71 19.85 -2.86
C GLU A 256 6.68 18.61 -3.76
N LYS A 257 5.55 17.93 -3.71
CA LYS A 257 5.35 16.70 -4.47
C LYS A 257 5.14 16.99 -5.95
N SER A 258 6.01 16.45 -6.79
CA SER A 258 5.74 16.38 -8.22
C SER A 258 4.89 15.13 -8.53
N ILE A 259 3.86 15.31 -9.33
CA ILE A 259 3.04 14.22 -9.87
C ILE A 259 3.11 14.29 -11.38
N THR A 260 3.72 13.30 -11.99
CA THR A 260 3.68 13.10 -13.44
C THR A 260 2.77 11.92 -13.75
N GLY A 261 2.09 11.97 -14.90
CA GLY A 261 1.38 10.80 -15.41
C GLY A 261 2.39 9.72 -15.82
N ALA A 262 2.08 8.45 -15.55
CA ALA A 262 2.79 7.35 -16.18
C ALA A 262 2.46 7.33 -17.70
N PRO A 263 3.36 6.82 -18.55
CA PRO A 263 3.06 6.63 -19.97
C PRO A 263 1.78 5.84 -20.17
N ALA A 264 0.99 6.20 -21.17
CA ALA A 264 -0.35 5.64 -21.43
C ALA A 264 -0.37 4.16 -21.88
N SER A 265 0.75 3.48 -21.91
CA SER A 265 0.89 2.07 -22.33
C SER A 265 0.95 1.15 -21.13
N TRP A 266 -0.22 0.69 -20.71
CA TRP A 266 -0.42 -0.46 -19.82
C TRP A 266 -1.29 -1.48 -20.53
#